data_a39d041abe919a6eecc2a491dc9e0cc0
#
_entry.id   a39d041abe919a6eecc2a491dc9e0cc0
#
_cell.length_a   1.000
_cell.length_b   1.000
_cell.length_c   1.000
_cell.angle_alpha   90.00
_cell.angle_beta   90.00
_cell.angle_gamma   90.00
#
_symmetry.space_group_name_H-M   'P 1'
#
loop_
_entity.id
_entity.type
_entity.pdbx_description
1 polymer ?
#
loop_
_entity_poly.entity_id
_entity_poly.type
_entity_poly.pdbx_seq_one_letter_code
_entity_poly.pdbx_strand_id
1 'polypeptide(L)'
;MSKEDVAINEIKALEDRRYQAMLDGDIAVLDALCSGDLIYTHSKGDHDDKQSYLHKVGSRHFTYLEITHPADRVLVVHDAALVTRRMTANVSVAGRGIVHVDNRYLAVWVREHGAWKFVAYQPTPIINS
;
A
#
# COMPACT_ATOMS: atom_id res chain seq x y z
N MET A 1 12.98 -2.19 -24.21
CA MET A 1 12.76 -1.58 -22.89
C MET A 1 14.02 -1.68 -22.03
N SER A 2 14.35 -0.63 -21.31
CA SER A 2 15.46 -0.64 -20.38
C SER A 2 15.12 -1.49 -19.15
N LYS A 3 16.13 -1.86 -18.36
CA LYS A 3 15.92 -2.55 -17.10
C LYS A 3 15.09 -1.73 -16.13
N GLU A 4 15.27 -0.39 -16.17
CA GLU A 4 14.48 0.54 -15.35
C GLU A 4 13.02 0.52 -15.75
N ASP A 5 12.71 0.55 -17.06
CA ASP A 5 11.34 0.48 -17.53
C ASP A 5 10.64 -0.82 -17.14
N VAL A 6 11.36 -1.94 -17.21
CA VAL A 6 10.83 -3.24 -16.78
C VAL A 6 10.50 -3.21 -15.29
N ALA A 7 11.41 -2.68 -14.46
CA ALA A 7 11.19 -2.58 -13.01
C ALA A 7 10.01 -1.66 -12.68
N ILE A 8 9.88 -0.52 -13.36
CA ILE A 8 8.76 0.39 -13.17
C ILE A 8 7.43 -0.32 -13.47
N ASN A 9 7.37 -1.07 -14.57
CA ASN A 9 6.16 -1.81 -14.95
C ASN A 9 5.84 -2.92 -13.93
N GLU A 10 6.84 -3.61 -13.41
CA GLU A 10 6.66 -4.60 -12.36
C GLU A 10 6.07 -3.98 -11.10
N ILE A 11 6.60 -2.83 -10.67
CA ILE A 11 6.12 -2.11 -9.48
C ILE A 11 4.68 -1.64 -9.66
N LYS A 12 4.34 -1.11 -10.84
CA LYS A 12 2.96 -0.69 -11.12
C LYS A 12 1.99 -1.86 -11.00
N ALA A 13 2.36 -3.02 -11.54
CA ALA A 13 1.54 -4.23 -11.45
C ALA A 13 1.40 -4.72 -10.01
N LEU A 14 2.48 -4.66 -9.22
CA LEU A 14 2.46 -5.05 -7.82
C LEU A 14 1.61 -4.10 -6.97
N GLU A 15 1.66 -2.79 -7.25
CA GLU A 15 0.79 -1.83 -6.57
C GLU A 15 -0.68 -2.11 -6.86
N ASP A 16 -1.04 -2.39 -8.12
CA ASP A 16 -2.40 -2.74 -8.47
C ASP A 16 -2.85 -4.02 -7.76
N ARG A 17 -1.97 -5.02 -7.70
CA ARG A 17 -2.24 -6.28 -7.01
C ARG A 17 -2.43 -6.07 -5.51
N ARG A 18 -1.62 -5.20 -4.90
CA ARG A 18 -1.74 -4.85 -3.48
C ARG A 18 -3.10 -4.23 -3.18
N TYR A 19 -3.53 -3.25 -3.99
CA TYR A 19 -4.83 -2.61 -3.80
C TYR A 19 -5.98 -3.58 -4.02
N GLN A 20 -5.89 -4.44 -5.02
CA GLN A 20 -6.93 -5.45 -5.23
C GLN A 20 -7.04 -6.40 -4.03
N ALA A 21 -5.91 -6.81 -3.48
CA ALA A 21 -5.89 -7.65 -2.28
C ALA A 21 -6.51 -6.94 -1.06
N MET A 22 -6.31 -5.63 -0.93
CA MET A 22 -6.94 -4.83 0.11
C MET A 22 -8.46 -4.83 -0.05
N LEU A 23 -8.95 -4.62 -1.27
CA LEU A 23 -10.38 -4.64 -1.57
C LEU A 23 -11.00 -6.02 -1.28
N ASP A 24 -10.29 -7.08 -1.65
CA ASP A 24 -10.77 -8.46 -1.50
C ASP A 24 -10.58 -9.01 -0.07
N GLY A 25 -9.79 -8.34 0.75
CA GLY A 25 -9.39 -8.87 2.05
C GLY A 25 -8.50 -10.11 1.92
N ASP A 26 -7.72 -10.19 0.85
CA ASP A 26 -6.89 -11.36 0.51
C ASP A 26 -5.58 -11.35 1.28
N ILE A 27 -5.60 -11.94 2.46
CA ILE A 27 -4.46 -11.97 3.38
C ILE A 27 -3.30 -12.77 2.80
N ALA A 28 -3.56 -13.85 2.08
CA ALA A 28 -2.50 -14.67 1.51
C ALA A 28 -1.68 -13.87 0.49
N VAL A 29 -2.34 -13.08 -0.36
CA VAL A 29 -1.65 -12.21 -1.32
C VAL A 29 -0.87 -11.11 -0.59
N LEU A 30 -1.49 -10.44 0.38
CA LEU A 30 -0.81 -9.39 1.14
C LEU A 30 0.41 -9.94 1.90
N ASP A 31 0.28 -11.13 2.49
CA ASP A 31 1.41 -11.78 3.16
C ASP A 31 2.57 -12.03 2.20
N ALA A 32 2.27 -12.48 0.99
CA ALA A 32 3.29 -12.75 -0.03
C ALA A 32 3.97 -11.46 -0.52
N LEU A 33 3.23 -10.35 -0.60
CA LEU A 33 3.75 -9.07 -1.10
C LEU A 33 4.54 -8.30 -0.05
N CYS A 34 4.22 -8.42 1.23
CA CYS A 34 4.83 -7.64 2.28
C CYS A 34 6.17 -8.20 2.74
N SER A 35 7.14 -7.29 2.95
CA SER A 35 8.38 -7.61 3.65
C SER A 35 8.08 -7.96 5.11
N GLY A 36 8.89 -8.83 5.71
CA GLY A 36 8.82 -9.08 7.15
C GLY A 36 9.13 -7.84 7.99
N ASP A 37 9.80 -6.86 7.39
CA ASP A 37 10.19 -5.60 8.05
C ASP A 37 9.23 -4.45 7.76
N LEU A 38 8.03 -4.74 7.28
CA LEU A 38 7.04 -3.72 6.90
C LEU A 38 6.79 -2.69 8.00
N ILE A 39 6.82 -1.42 7.60
CA ILE A 39 6.36 -0.28 8.42
C ILE A 39 5.16 0.32 7.71
N TYR A 40 3.98 0.15 8.25
CA TYR A 40 2.75 0.65 7.66
C TYR A 40 2.16 1.75 8.54
N THR A 41 2.23 2.98 8.07
CA THR A 41 1.68 4.13 8.79
C THR A 41 0.29 4.43 8.28
N HIS A 42 -0.62 4.69 9.18
CA HIS A 42 -2.00 5.08 8.88
C HIS A 42 -2.13 6.60 8.86
N SER A 43 -3.23 7.10 8.27
CA SER A 43 -3.44 8.54 8.07
C SER A 43 -3.40 9.37 9.35
N LYS A 44 -3.70 8.76 10.49
CA LYS A 44 -3.69 9.44 11.79
C LYS A 44 -2.34 9.40 12.50
N GLY A 45 -1.35 8.75 11.91
CA GLY A 45 -0.01 8.65 12.46
C GLY A 45 0.29 7.37 13.25
N ASP A 46 -0.71 6.55 13.57
CA ASP A 46 -0.47 5.24 14.14
C ASP A 46 0.10 4.30 13.07
N HIS A 47 0.87 3.31 13.50
CA HIS A 47 1.50 2.40 12.55
C HIS A 47 1.40 0.95 13.00
N ASP A 48 1.50 0.07 12.00
CA ASP A 48 1.50 -1.37 12.18
C ASP A 48 2.77 -1.98 11.58
N ASP A 49 3.20 -3.11 12.14
CA ASP A 49 4.13 -4.01 11.48
C ASP A 49 3.34 -4.95 10.56
N LYS A 50 4.05 -5.86 9.88
CA LYS A 50 3.40 -6.81 8.98
C LYS A 50 2.33 -7.63 9.69
N GLN A 51 2.65 -8.19 10.84
CA GLN A 51 1.75 -9.08 11.57
C GLN A 51 0.48 -8.36 12.02
N SER A 52 0.61 -7.20 12.63
CA SER A 52 -0.55 -6.43 13.11
C SER A 52 -1.38 -5.90 11.95
N TYR A 53 -0.74 -5.46 10.86
CA TYR A 53 -1.45 -5.00 9.67
C TYR A 53 -2.31 -6.13 9.06
N LEU A 54 -1.70 -7.30 8.84
CA LEU A 54 -2.42 -8.45 8.28
C LEU A 54 -3.54 -8.91 9.19
N HIS A 55 -3.31 -8.89 10.51
CA HIS A 55 -4.34 -9.26 11.48
C HIS A 55 -5.55 -8.32 11.40
N LYS A 56 -5.31 -7.02 11.31
CA LYS A 56 -6.40 -6.03 11.20
C LYS A 56 -7.19 -6.17 9.92
N VAL A 57 -6.54 -6.42 8.79
CA VAL A 57 -7.23 -6.66 7.53
C VAL A 57 -8.03 -7.96 7.60
N GLY A 58 -7.41 -9.03 8.10
CA GLY A 58 -8.04 -10.35 8.18
C GLY A 58 -9.19 -10.42 9.16
N SER A 59 -9.11 -9.68 10.28
CA SER A 59 -10.20 -9.62 11.28
C SER A 59 -11.28 -8.59 10.93
N ARG A 60 -11.15 -7.95 9.78
CA ARG A 60 -12.08 -6.93 9.30
C ARG A 60 -12.13 -5.70 10.19
N HIS A 61 -11.03 -5.37 10.85
CA HIS A 61 -10.90 -4.11 11.56
C HIS A 61 -11.06 -2.94 10.57
N PHE A 62 -10.47 -3.08 9.37
CA PHE A 62 -10.84 -2.24 8.21
C PHE A 62 -11.34 -3.11 7.08
N THR A 63 -12.38 -2.64 6.39
CA THR A 63 -12.87 -3.23 5.16
C THR A 63 -12.87 -2.15 4.10
N TYR A 64 -12.04 -2.30 3.08
CA TYR A 64 -11.97 -1.35 1.98
C TYR A 64 -13.15 -1.61 1.05
N LEU A 65 -13.99 -0.58 0.84
CA LEU A 65 -15.19 -0.69 0.01
C LEU A 65 -14.91 -0.23 -1.41
N GLU A 66 -14.11 0.82 -1.54
CA GLU A 66 -13.73 1.40 -2.82
C GLU A 66 -12.38 2.08 -2.67
N ILE A 67 -11.49 1.88 -3.64
CA ILE A 67 -10.17 2.53 -3.65
C ILE A 67 -9.92 3.07 -5.04
N THR A 68 -9.53 4.33 -5.14
CA THR A 68 -8.98 4.91 -6.38
C THR A 68 -7.53 5.32 -6.14
N HIS A 69 -6.66 4.98 -7.09
CA HIS A 69 -5.23 5.26 -6.97
C HIS A 69 -4.65 5.61 -8.35
N PRO A 70 -4.97 6.80 -8.87
CA PRO A 70 -4.48 7.17 -10.20
C PRO A 70 -2.96 7.16 -10.25
N ALA A 71 -2.42 6.78 -11.40
CA ALA A 71 -0.98 6.70 -11.61
C ALA A 71 -0.32 8.05 -11.36
N ASP A 72 0.80 8.07 -10.67
CA ASP A 72 1.59 9.26 -10.43
C ASP A 72 3.04 8.97 -10.83
N ARG A 73 3.92 8.73 -9.89
CA ARG A 73 5.34 8.54 -10.20
C ARG A 73 5.90 7.29 -9.55
N VAL A 74 6.67 6.53 -10.31
CA VAL A 74 7.49 5.43 -9.82
C VAL A 74 8.94 5.76 -10.11
N LEU A 75 9.77 5.78 -9.07
CA LEU A 75 11.22 6.00 -9.17
C LEU A 75 11.94 4.76 -8.69
N VAL A 76 12.75 4.17 -9.55
CA VAL A 76 13.57 3.01 -9.18
C VAL A 76 14.99 3.47 -8.91
N VAL A 77 15.51 3.16 -7.71
CA VAL A 77 16.85 3.51 -7.27
C VAL A 77 17.50 2.24 -6.74
N HIS A 78 18.41 1.65 -7.50
CA HIS A 78 19.07 0.38 -7.17
C HIS A 78 18.02 -0.70 -6.84
N ASP A 79 18.04 -1.27 -5.66
CA ASP A 79 17.10 -2.31 -5.24
C ASP A 79 15.89 -1.76 -4.50
N ALA A 80 15.61 -0.46 -4.65
CA ALA A 80 14.45 0.19 -4.06
C ALA A 80 13.59 0.84 -5.13
N ALA A 81 12.29 0.85 -4.91
CA ALA A 81 11.33 1.59 -5.74
C ALA A 81 10.47 2.47 -4.83
N LEU A 82 10.36 3.73 -5.23
CA LEU A 82 9.57 4.73 -4.52
C LEU A 82 8.34 5.03 -5.37
N VAL A 83 7.16 4.91 -4.79
CA VAL A 83 5.89 5.17 -5.49
C VAL A 83 5.18 6.30 -4.78
N THR A 84 4.88 7.37 -5.52
CA THR A 84 4.04 8.44 -4.99
C THR A 84 2.74 8.48 -5.78
N ARG A 85 1.62 8.47 -5.09
CA ARG A 85 0.28 8.51 -5.68
C ARG A 85 -0.69 9.21 -4.75
N ARG A 86 -1.81 9.62 -5.30
CA ARG A 86 -2.99 10.00 -4.53
C ARG A 86 -3.90 8.78 -4.42
N MET A 87 -4.41 8.53 -3.24
CA MET A 87 -5.34 7.44 -3.00
C MET A 87 -6.57 7.98 -2.30
N THR A 88 -7.75 7.70 -2.86
CA THR A 88 -9.02 7.95 -2.20
C THR A 88 -9.69 6.62 -1.92
N ALA A 89 -10.30 6.50 -0.76
CA ALA A 89 -10.94 5.26 -0.36
C ALA A 89 -12.12 5.51 0.56
N ASN A 90 -13.09 4.62 0.49
CA ASN A 90 -14.13 4.49 1.49
C ASN A 90 -13.81 3.22 2.28
N VAL A 91 -13.65 3.35 3.59
CA VAL A 91 -13.21 2.27 4.46
C VAL A 91 -14.21 2.11 5.59
N SER A 92 -14.71 0.90 5.78
CA SER A 92 -15.51 0.58 6.95
C SER A 92 -14.55 0.22 8.07
N VAL A 93 -14.59 0.98 9.16
CA VAL A 93 -13.72 0.78 10.32
C VAL A 93 -14.55 0.28 11.49
N ALA A 94 -14.12 -0.81 12.10
CA ALA A 94 -14.82 -1.42 13.23
C ALA A 94 -15.02 -0.38 14.35
N GLY A 95 -16.29 -0.19 14.77
CA GLY A 95 -16.66 0.76 15.80
C GLY A 95 -16.76 2.22 15.37
N ARG A 96 -16.48 2.55 14.10
CA ARG A 96 -16.48 3.93 13.62
C ARG A 96 -17.38 4.19 12.41
N GLY A 97 -17.79 3.12 11.70
CA GLY A 97 -18.57 3.24 10.48
C GLY A 97 -17.69 3.51 9.26
N ILE A 98 -18.25 4.18 8.26
CA ILE A 98 -17.54 4.44 7.00
C ILE A 98 -16.75 5.73 7.12
N VAL A 99 -15.44 5.64 6.82
CA VAL A 99 -14.51 6.77 6.82
C VAL A 99 -14.03 6.99 5.39
N HIS A 100 -14.10 8.23 4.93
CA HIS A 100 -13.54 8.62 3.63
C HIS A 100 -12.08 9.04 3.83
N VAL A 101 -11.20 8.47 3.00
CA VAL A 101 -9.76 8.73 3.04
C VAL A 101 -9.34 9.41 1.75
N ASP A 102 -8.60 10.48 1.84
CA ASP A 102 -8.00 11.18 0.70
C ASP A 102 -6.56 11.53 1.07
N ASN A 103 -5.64 10.74 0.58
CA ASN A 103 -4.23 10.85 0.93
C ASN A 103 -3.35 10.93 -0.31
N ARG A 104 -2.26 11.67 -0.19
CA ARG A 104 -1.08 11.45 -1.02
C ARG A 104 -0.16 10.54 -0.22
N TYR A 105 0.44 9.54 -0.86
CA TYR A 105 1.25 8.58 -0.12
C TYR A 105 2.60 8.32 -0.78
N LEU A 106 3.53 7.86 0.05
CA LEU A 106 4.79 7.27 -0.38
C LEU A 106 4.76 5.79 -0.01
N ALA A 107 4.90 4.94 -1.02
CA ALA A 107 5.09 3.51 -0.84
C ALA A 107 6.49 3.12 -1.26
N VAL A 108 7.13 2.26 -0.51
CA VAL A 108 8.49 1.80 -0.80
C VAL A 108 8.48 0.28 -0.96
N TRP A 109 9.08 -0.16 -2.08
CA TRP A 109 9.32 -1.56 -2.38
C TRP A 109 10.82 -1.80 -2.42
N VAL A 110 11.27 -2.94 -1.95
CA VAL A 110 12.68 -3.33 -2.00
C VAL A 110 12.82 -4.73 -2.56
N ARG A 111 13.94 -5.02 -3.23
CA ARG A 111 14.26 -6.39 -3.65
C ARG A 111 14.86 -7.13 -2.49
N GLU A 112 14.20 -8.21 -2.11
CA GLU A 112 14.67 -9.16 -1.10
C GLU A 112 14.73 -10.53 -1.76
N HIS A 113 15.90 -11.11 -1.80
CA HIS A 113 16.10 -12.44 -2.42
C HIS A 113 15.55 -12.52 -3.85
N GLY A 114 15.76 -11.46 -4.64
CA GLY A 114 15.35 -11.40 -6.03
C GLY A 114 13.89 -11.04 -6.29
N ALA A 115 13.11 -10.79 -5.25
CA ALA A 115 11.69 -10.43 -5.38
C ALA A 115 11.40 -9.06 -4.77
N TRP A 116 10.54 -8.28 -5.40
CA TRP A 116 10.08 -7.02 -4.84
C TRP A 116 9.15 -7.28 -3.67
N LYS A 117 9.41 -6.63 -2.53
CA LYS A 117 8.59 -6.70 -1.32
C LYS A 117 8.21 -5.30 -0.86
N PHE A 118 6.97 -5.16 -0.42
CA PHE A 118 6.42 -3.92 0.11
C PHE A 118 6.95 -3.71 1.53
N VAL A 119 7.71 -2.64 1.76
CA VAL A 119 8.44 -2.45 3.02
C VAL A 119 7.99 -1.24 3.82
N ALA A 120 7.40 -0.23 3.17
CA ALA A 120 6.99 0.98 3.88
C ALA A 120 5.83 1.67 3.19
N TYR A 121 4.97 2.29 3.98
CA TYR A 121 3.84 3.08 3.51
C TYR A 121 3.67 4.29 4.43
N GLN A 122 3.64 5.48 3.84
CA GLN A 122 3.51 6.73 4.58
C GLN A 122 2.50 7.63 3.89
N PRO A 123 1.25 7.65 4.36
CA PRO A 123 0.23 8.55 3.80
C PRO A 123 0.27 9.91 4.47
N THR A 124 -0.13 10.91 3.71
CA THR A 124 -0.34 12.26 4.21
C THR A 124 -1.72 12.71 3.78
N PRO A 125 -2.62 13.00 4.70
CA PRO A 125 -3.96 13.47 4.34
C PRO A 125 -3.90 14.77 3.54
N ILE A 126 -4.70 14.84 2.48
CA ILE A 126 -4.84 16.07 1.69
C ILE A 126 -5.87 16.95 2.40
N ILE A 127 -5.44 18.15 2.76
CA ILE A 127 -6.28 19.13 3.44
C ILE A 127 -6.75 20.13 2.41
N ASN A 128 -8.06 20.24 2.26
CA ASN A 128 -8.66 21.25 1.41
C ASN A 128 -8.85 22.53 2.23
N SER A 129 -8.17 23.58 1.80
CA SER A 129 -8.28 24.89 2.43
C SER A 129 -9.43 25.71 1.85
#